data_e608b80e3a9c53c298555003f34be308
#
_entry.id   e608b80e3a9c53c298555003f34be308
#
_cell.length_a   1.000
_cell.length_b   1.000
_cell.length_c   1.000
_cell.angle_alpha   90.00
_cell.angle_beta   90.00
_cell.angle_gamma   90.00
#
_symmetry.space_group_name_H-M   'P 1'
#
loop_
_entity.id
_entity.type
_entity.pdbx_description
1 polymer ?
#
loop_
_entity_poly.entity_id
_entity_poly.type
_entity_poly.pdbx_seq_one_letter_code
_entity_poly.pdbx_strand_id
1 'polypeptide(L)'
;VRVDEGQVAYFGPLTGGIVAIRDLDSLTLDPTGHPAHWVLSQSGAPDLHIPVNVEGAEALFDAFAALPGLRTEHMLAQMQRLPAFPTVIWQKAPPVSPTFRLH
;
A
#
# COMPACT_ATOMS: atom_id res chain seq x y z
N VAL A 1 1.95 13.38 -3.99
CA VAL A 1 2.70 12.38 -3.21
C VAL A 1 4.19 12.51 -3.52
N ARG A 2 4.98 12.23 -2.55
CA ARG A 2 6.42 12.32 -2.68
C ARG A 2 7.05 11.03 -2.19
N VAL A 3 7.99 10.51 -2.94
CA VAL A 3 8.73 9.30 -2.54
C VAL A 3 10.21 9.66 -2.53
N ASP A 4 10.84 9.44 -1.39
CA ASP A 4 12.24 9.81 -1.20
C ASP A 4 12.87 8.86 -0.20
N GLU A 5 13.98 8.24 -0.60
CA GLU A 5 14.76 7.33 0.27
C GLU A 5 13.90 6.25 0.93
N GLY A 6 12.97 5.68 0.18
CA GLY A 6 12.11 4.62 0.69
C GLY A 6 10.98 5.10 1.60
N GLN A 7 10.73 6.39 1.63
CA GLN A 7 9.61 6.95 2.39
C GLN A 7 8.59 7.55 1.44
N VAL A 8 7.33 7.27 1.73
CA VAL A 8 6.19 7.81 1.00
C VAL A 8 5.55 8.89 1.87
N ALA A 9 5.46 10.08 1.34
CA ALA A 9 4.80 11.20 2.04
C ALA A 9 3.64 11.71 1.20
N TYR A 10 2.51 11.88 1.83
CA TYR A 10 1.32 12.44 1.19
C TYR A 10 0.60 13.35 2.18
N PHE A 11 0.31 14.56 1.76
CA PHE A 11 -0.43 15.50 2.57
C PHE A 11 -1.58 16.04 1.75
N GLY A 12 -2.74 15.46 1.98
CA GLY A 12 -3.98 15.91 1.36
C GLY A 12 -4.65 16.98 2.20
N PRO A 13 -5.80 17.49 1.73
CA PRO A 13 -6.50 18.54 2.46
C PRO A 13 -7.07 18.08 3.80
N LEU A 14 -7.39 16.79 3.94
CA LEU A 14 -8.02 16.27 5.16
C LEU A 14 -7.16 15.24 5.88
N THR A 15 -6.27 14.56 5.18
CA THR A 15 -5.45 13.51 5.74
C THR A 15 -4.05 13.61 5.17
N GLY A 16 -3.11 13.01 5.87
CA GLY A 16 -1.75 12.95 5.38
C GLY A 16 -0.86 12.20 6.33
N GLY A 17 0.35 11.94 5.89
CA GLY A 17 1.32 11.24 6.71
C GLY A 17 2.53 10.79 5.91
N ILE A 18 3.42 10.13 6.61
CA ILE A 18 4.65 9.59 6.04
C ILE A 18 4.75 8.14 6.46
N VAL A 19 5.04 7.26 5.48
CA VAL A 19 5.21 5.84 5.73
C VAL A 19 6.53 5.41 5.11
N ALA A 20 7.37 4.73 5.88
CA ALA A 20 8.54 4.09 5.33
C ALA A 20 8.12 2.75 4.69
N ILE A 21 8.57 2.52 3.46
CA ILE A 21 8.17 1.29 2.73
C ILE A 21 8.56 0.04 3.52
N ARG A 22 9.73 0.06 4.16
CA ARG A 22 10.20 -1.09 4.94
C ARG A 22 9.32 -1.39 6.16
N ASP A 23 8.56 -0.40 6.64
CA ASP A 23 7.71 -0.56 7.81
C ASP A 23 6.26 -0.85 7.43
N LEU A 24 5.99 -0.95 6.14
CA LEU A 24 4.64 -1.19 5.64
C LEU A 24 4.20 -2.61 5.97
N ASP A 25 3.04 -2.77 6.55
CA ASP A 25 2.48 -4.08 6.87
C ASP A 25 1.56 -4.59 5.77
N SER A 26 0.82 -3.71 5.13
CA SER A 26 -0.05 -4.11 4.03
C SER A 26 -0.32 -2.94 3.10
N LEU A 27 -0.62 -3.29 1.85
CA LEU A 27 -1.02 -2.36 0.82
C LEU A 27 -2.35 -2.84 0.26
N THR A 28 -3.36 -2.00 0.35
CA THR A 28 -4.71 -2.35 -0.10
C THR A 28 -5.15 -1.35 -1.16
N LEU A 29 -5.87 -1.83 -2.16
CA LEU A 29 -6.54 -0.96 -3.13
C LEU A 29 -8.00 -0.85 -2.70
N ASP A 30 -8.43 0.35 -2.37
CA ASP A 30 -9.80 0.63 -1.96
C ASP A 30 -10.53 1.35 -3.09
N PRO A 31 -11.42 0.67 -3.79
CA PRO A 31 -12.13 1.25 -4.93
C PRO A 31 -13.43 1.95 -4.54
N THR A 32 -13.78 1.99 -3.26
CA THR A 32 -15.09 2.46 -2.83
C THR A 32 -15.24 3.98 -2.91
N GLY A 33 -14.14 4.70 -3.05
CA GLY A 33 -14.19 6.15 -3.21
C GLY A 33 -14.00 6.58 -4.65
N HIS A 34 -14.16 7.85 -4.92
CA HIS A 34 -13.90 8.45 -6.23
C HIS A 34 -12.92 9.59 -6.06
N PRO A 35 -11.67 9.41 -6.45
CA PRO A 35 -11.09 8.20 -7.04
C PRO A 35 -10.84 7.09 -6.03
N ALA A 36 -10.46 5.92 -6.53
CA ALA A 36 -9.98 4.86 -5.68
C ALA A 36 -8.73 5.30 -4.92
N HIS A 37 -8.45 4.64 -3.81
CA HIS A 37 -7.30 5.01 -2.97
C HIS A 37 -6.42 3.81 -2.69
N TRP A 38 -5.14 4.06 -2.58
CA TRP A 38 -4.21 3.13 -1.94
C TRP A 38 -4.31 3.31 -0.43
N VAL A 39 -4.39 2.22 0.31
CA VAL A 39 -4.37 2.28 1.77
C VAL A 39 -3.08 1.61 2.24
N LEU A 40 -2.23 2.39 2.85
CA LEU A 40 -0.94 1.94 3.37
C LEU A 40 -1.06 1.79 4.88
N SER A 41 -0.95 0.55 5.35
CA SER A 41 -1.12 0.24 6.76
C SER A 41 0.20 -0.13 7.40
N GLN A 42 0.45 0.38 8.59
CA GLN A 42 1.62 0.03 9.38
C GLN A 42 1.22 -0.08 10.84
N SER A 43 1.92 -0.94 11.57
CA SER A 43 1.62 -1.16 12.98
C SER A 43 1.87 0.10 13.79
N GLY A 44 0.95 0.41 14.69
CA GLY A 44 1.14 1.52 15.61
C GLY A 44 0.88 2.90 15.03
N ALA A 45 0.37 2.98 13.80
CA ALA A 45 0.09 4.26 13.16
C ALA A 45 -1.20 4.18 12.37
N PRO A 46 -1.86 5.33 12.15
CA PRO A 46 -3.05 5.36 11.30
C PRO A 46 -2.72 4.99 9.86
N ASP A 47 -3.71 4.43 9.17
CA ASP A 47 -3.56 4.12 7.75
C ASP A 47 -3.40 5.41 6.94
N LEU A 48 -2.58 5.35 5.90
CA LEU A 48 -2.40 6.46 4.99
C LEU A 48 -3.18 6.17 3.71
N HIS A 49 -4.08 7.06 3.35
CA HIS A 49 -4.94 6.92 2.16
C HIS A 49 -4.46 7.86 1.08
N ILE A 50 -4.08 7.31 -0.08
CA ILE A 50 -3.53 8.10 -1.18
C ILE A 50 -4.37 7.85 -2.44
N PRO A 51 -4.93 8.88 -3.07
CA PRO A 51 -5.67 8.69 -4.31
C PRO A 51 -4.80 8.06 -5.39
N VAL A 52 -5.34 7.12 -6.15
CA VAL A 52 -4.54 6.43 -7.18
C VAL A 52 -4.13 7.37 -8.32
N ASN A 53 -4.85 8.47 -8.52
CA ASN A 53 -4.56 9.45 -9.58
C ASN A 53 -3.79 10.66 -9.07
N VAL A 54 -3.16 10.54 -7.91
CA VAL A 54 -2.42 11.65 -7.31
C VAL A 54 -1.22 12.03 -8.16
N GLU A 55 -0.80 13.29 -8.07
CA GLU A 55 0.42 13.74 -8.69
C GLU A 55 1.60 12.98 -8.10
N GLY A 56 2.48 12.49 -8.95
CA GLY A 56 3.60 11.67 -8.52
C GLY A 56 3.28 10.18 -8.40
N ALA A 57 2.15 9.74 -8.93
CA ALA A 57 1.72 8.36 -8.82
C ALA A 57 2.73 7.36 -9.40
N GLU A 58 3.52 7.77 -10.40
CA GLU A 58 4.53 6.89 -10.97
C GLU A 58 5.60 6.52 -9.96
N ALA A 59 6.04 7.50 -9.16
CA ALA A 59 7.02 7.22 -8.11
C ALA A 59 6.44 6.31 -7.04
N LEU A 60 5.17 6.47 -6.74
CA LEU A 60 4.48 5.61 -5.78
C LEU A 60 4.41 4.18 -6.30
N PHE A 61 4.08 4.00 -7.56
CA PHE A 61 4.05 2.69 -8.18
C PHE A 61 5.41 2.01 -8.11
N ASP A 62 6.48 2.75 -8.43
CA ASP A 62 7.83 2.22 -8.37
C ASP A 62 8.20 1.82 -6.93
N ALA A 63 7.78 2.59 -5.95
CA ALA A 63 8.04 2.27 -4.55
C ALA A 63 7.34 0.97 -4.16
N PHE A 64 6.10 0.79 -4.58
CA PHE A 64 5.36 -0.44 -4.29
C PHE A 64 6.00 -1.65 -4.97
N ALA A 65 6.49 -1.47 -6.19
CA ALA A 65 7.11 -2.56 -6.92
C ALA A 65 8.36 -3.09 -6.21
N ALA A 66 8.96 -2.30 -5.33
CA ALA A 66 10.12 -2.73 -4.55
C ALA A 66 9.73 -3.57 -3.32
N LEU A 67 8.46 -3.69 -3.00
CA LEU A 67 8.04 -4.50 -1.85
C LEU A 67 8.34 -5.97 -2.10
N PRO A 68 8.89 -6.67 -1.09
CA PRO A 68 9.27 -8.08 -1.26
C PRO A 68 8.03 -8.94 -1.56
N GLY A 69 8.08 -9.67 -2.65
CA GLY A 69 7.00 -10.57 -3.02
C GLY A 69 5.79 -9.91 -3.66
N LEU A 70 5.81 -8.60 -3.87
CA LEU A 70 4.71 -7.94 -4.56
C LEU A 70 4.72 -8.37 -6.03
N ARG A 71 3.55 -8.73 -6.52
CA ARG A 71 3.38 -9.12 -7.92
C ARG A 71 2.85 -7.93 -8.70
N THR A 72 3.72 -7.36 -9.51
CA THR A 72 3.40 -6.14 -10.26
C THR A 72 2.22 -6.36 -11.21
N GLU A 73 2.17 -7.53 -11.85
CA GLU A 73 1.08 -7.85 -12.77
C GLU A 73 -0.25 -7.89 -12.04
N HIS A 74 -0.27 -8.47 -10.84
CA HIS A 74 -1.49 -8.51 -10.02
C HIS A 74 -1.93 -7.11 -9.64
N MET A 75 -0.99 -6.27 -9.22
CA MET A 75 -1.27 -4.88 -8.86
C MET A 75 -1.89 -4.13 -10.03
N LEU A 76 -1.27 -4.25 -11.21
CA LEU A 76 -1.79 -3.59 -12.41
C LEU A 76 -3.16 -4.11 -12.79
N ALA A 77 -3.37 -5.41 -12.71
CA ALA A 77 -4.66 -6.01 -13.04
C ALA A 77 -5.76 -5.48 -12.14
N GLN A 78 -5.49 -5.38 -10.83
CA GLN A 78 -6.48 -4.86 -9.89
C GLN A 78 -6.76 -3.38 -10.13
N MET A 79 -5.75 -2.59 -10.47
CA MET A 79 -5.94 -1.18 -10.79
C MET A 79 -6.84 -1.00 -12.01
N GLN A 80 -6.68 -1.85 -13.02
CA GLN A 80 -7.48 -1.77 -14.25
C GLN A 80 -8.90 -2.25 -14.06
N ARG A 81 -9.08 -3.29 -13.24
CA ARG A 81 -10.40 -3.91 -13.06
C ARG A 81 -11.23 -3.23 -11.98
N LEU A 82 -10.57 -2.58 -11.03
CA LEU A 82 -11.21 -1.95 -9.88
C LEU A 82 -12.24 -2.89 -9.24
N PRO A 83 -11.80 -3.76 -8.35
CA PRO A 83 -12.70 -4.70 -7.69
C PRO A 83 -13.82 -3.96 -6.96
N ALA A 84 -14.89 -4.66 -6.63
CA ALA A 84 -16.03 -4.06 -5.95
C ALA A 84 -15.74 -3.76 -4.47
N PHE A 85 -14.72 -4.40 -3.91
CA PHE A 85 -14.39 -4.30 -2.49
C PHE A 85 -12.92 -3.98 -2.32
N PRO A 86 -12.52 -3.43 -1.17
CA PRO A 86 -11.10 -3.26 -0.88
C PRO A 86 -10.36 -4.59 -1.04
N THR A 87 -9.26 -4.56 -1.76
CA THR A 87 -8.50 -5.75 -2.10
C THR A 87 -7.06 -5.60 -1.64
N VAL A 88 -6.57 -6.55 -0.87
CA VAL A 88 -5.17 -6.55 -0.43
C VAL A 88 -4.28 -6.87 -1.63
N ILE A 89 -3.42 -5.92 -1.98
CA ILE A 89 -2.46 -6.07 -3.08
C ILE A 89 -1.18 -6.72 -2.57
N TRP A 90 -0.78 -6.37 -1.36
CA TRP A 90 0.44 -6.89 -0.76
C TRP A 90 0.27 -6.92 0.75
N GLN A 91 0.84 -7.92 1.36
CA GLN A 91 0.82 -8.05 2.80
C GLN A 91 2.16 -8.60 3.26
N LYS A 92 2.72 -7.98 4.29
CA LYS A 92 3.97 -8.43 4.85
C LYS A 92 3.79 -9.84 5.41
N ALA A 93 4.70 -10.73 5.07
CA ALA A 93 4.65 -12.08 5.60
C ALA A 93 4.78 -12.03 7.12
N PRO A 94 3.93 -12.73 7.86
CA PRO A 94 4.08 -12.76 9.30
C PRO A 94 5.38 -13.45 9.67
N PRO A 95 6.00 -13.06 10.78
CA PRO A 95 7.21 -13.76 11.22
C PRO A 95 6.90 -15.23 11.46
N VAL A 96 7.86 -16.07 11.13
CA VAL A 96 7.71 -17.51 11.37
C VAL A 96 7.59 -17.72 12.87
N SER A 97 6.51 -18.37 13.26
CA SER A 97 6.29 -18.67 14.67
C SER A 97 6.56 -20.14 14.95
N PRO A 98 7.48 -20.44 15.84
CA PRO A 98 7.73 -21.85 16.16
C PRO A 98 6.58 -22.52 16.88
N THR A 99 5.64 -21.75 17.37
CA THR A 99 4.56 -22.33 18.16
C THR A 99 3.47 -22.92 17.31
N PHE A 100 3.39 -22.56 16.07
CA PHE A 100 2.31 -23.12 15.32
C PHE A 100 2.72 -24.28 14.51
N ARG A 101 3.80 -24.74 14.77
CA ARG A 101 4.15 -25.87 14.28
C ARG A 101 4.26 -26.81 15.20
N LEU A 102 3.97 -27.01 15.80
CA LEU A 102 4.10 -27.79 16.61
C LEU A 102 3.44 -28.40 17.15
N HIS A 103 3.29 -28.40 17.11
CA HIS A 103 2.86 -28.94 17.72
C HIS A 103 2.37 -29.55 17.60
#